data_2c24f717a25177c5fd1dbd70a811f426
#
_entry.id   2c24f717a25177c5fd1dbd70a811f426
#
_cell.length_a   1.000
_cell.length_b   1.000
_cell.length_c   1.000
_cell.angle_alpha   90.00
_cell.angle_beta   90.00
_cell.angle_gamma   90.00
#
_symmetry.space_group_name_H-M   'P 1'
#
loop_
_entity.id
_entity.type
_entity.pdbx_description
1 polymer ?
#
loop_
_entity_poly.entity_id
_entity_poly.type
_entity_poly.pdbx_seq_one_letter_code
_entity_poly.pdbx_strand_id
1 'polypeptide(L)'
;MRILTPQERSSLRWAVSLLRVEKWRFISALLLASLGIGSSIALGATSAWLIARASQMPPVLVLSVAATSVRLFGVSRALLRYIQRLVAHRVALEGMDHLRLHLYDQISQADLSHVTSLRRGDLLARIGSDVDEVGDFIVKSVLPAGVTAIVGCGTVGALALLSPGAAVILALCLIASGVLAPLVTARAQRAAQVEGIEARTSLSTALVTVIDGYDELAINGLLGRAQTELERAEDRIEFSRRGAARASAWAQFIDRAAMGFAVVGALLVGIPSVNAQILSAVALAVIALTPLSSFEASSQMNSAVAQLVRSAQAAARIDELIGPRALLSAKNSDQETADPTQRSHAASGKHSEAITQEMVNSPLLRAEKLSIAWPSAPELVEGLDLKVERGRFIAIVGPSGIGKTTLLYTLAGLIPPREGYLTLNGVSLMDISHEESSSILQVTAEDAHIFATSIFENLRVANPDLDKRQALDLLSTVGLEQWCASLPEGIDTLIGAGATGVSGGERRRLLVARALASPAPIILLDEASEHLDPQSADALMRALAQRAHQRGLLIVTHRLSALQLADEIILMGYPDGDPCKRPAQIIARGTFEQLVQNNEHFRWALSQEDQ
;
A
#
# COMPACT_ATOMS: atom_id res chain seq x y z
N MET A 1 20.03 -12.67 -20.93
CA MET A 1 19.85 -11.64 -19.89
C MET A 1 18.36 -11.43 -19.65
N ARG A 2 17.87 -11.63 -18.41
CA ARG A 2 16.43 -11.64 -18.09
C ARG A 2 15.95 -10.20 -17.86
N ILE A 3 14.79 -9.80 -18.44
CA ILE A 3 14.18 -8.46 -18.29
C ILE A 3 13.72 -8.25 -16.85
N LEU A 4 13.19 -9.28 -16.20
CA LEU A 4 12.70 -9.27 -14.82
C LEU A 4 13.57 -10.15 -13.92
N THR A 5 13.78 -9.73 -12.67
CA THR A 5 14.40 -10.59 -11.65
C THR A 5 13.51 -11.78 -11.31
N PRO A 6 14.02 -12.85 -10.70
CA PRO A 6 13.19 -13.97 -10.22
C PRO A 6 12.12 -13.52 -9.23
N GLN A 7 12.46 -12.60 -8.33
CA GLN A 7 11.55 -12.03 -7.34
C GLN A 7 10.43 -11.22 -8.02
N GLU A 8 10.75 -10.24 -8.88
CA GLU A 8 9.76 -9.45 -9.62
C GLU A 8 8.78 -10.34 -10.40
N ARG A 9 9.28 -11.44 -10.99
CA ARG A 9 8.45 -12.39 -11.72
C ARG A 9 7.51 -13.17 -10.81
N SER A 10 7.98 -13.59 -9.63
CA SER A 10 7.14 -14.29 -8.65
C SER A 10 6.06 -13.37 -8.07
N SER A 11 6.45 -12.14 -7.70
CA SER A 11 5.53 -11.13 -7.15
C SER A 11 4.49 -10.68 -8.17
N LEU A 12 4.88 -10.50 -9.46
CA LEU A 12 3.93 -10.18 -10.52
C LEU A 12 2.93 -11.31 -10.76
N ARG A 13 3.37 -12.58 -10.79
CA ARG A 13 2.45 -13.71 -10.95
C ARG A 13 1.45 -13.80 -9.81
N TRP A 14 1.94 -13.61 -8.60
CA TRP A 14 1.09 -13.58 -7.42
C TRP A 14 0.07 -12.44 -7.47
N ALA A 15 0.49 -11.21 -7.71
CA ALA A 15 -0.39 -10.05 -7.80
C ALA A 15 -1.45 -10.22 -8.91
N VAL A 16 -1.04 -10.74 -10.07
CA VAL A 16 -1.96 -11.05 -11.19
C VAL A 16 -2.97 -12.14 -10.81
N SER A 17 -2.59 -13.13 -9.99
CA SER A 17 -3.53 -14.16 -9.53
C SER A 17 -4.63 -13.58 -8.64
N LEU A 18 -4.33 -12.52 -7.89
CA LEU A 18 -5.28 -11.82 -7.03
C LEU A 18 -6.25 -10.90 -7.78
N LEU A 19 -5.92 -10.49 -9.00
CA LEU A 19 -6.83 -9.70 -9.85
C LEU A 19 -8.09 -10.47 -10.26
N ARG A 20 -8.11 -11.81 -10.10
CA ARG A 20 -9.26 -12.70 -10.41
C ARG A 20 -9.92 -12.41 -11.76
N VAL A 21 -9.08 -12.18 -12.80
CA VAL A 21 -9.54 -11.79 -14.12
C VAL A 21 -10.46 -12.85 -14.73
N GLU A 22 -11.66 -12.46 -15.11
CA GLU A 22 -12.59 -13.33 -15.84
C GLU A 22 -12.05 -13.66 -17.24
N LYS A 23 -11.67 -14.91 -17.44
CA LYS A 23 -11.05 -15.41 -18.68
C LYS A 23 -11.89 -15.07 -19.92
N TRP A 24 -13.21 -15.20 -19.83
CA TRP A 24 -14.11 -14.92 -20.96
C TRP A 24 -14.11 -13.44 -21.35
N ARG A 25 -14.13 -12.52 -20.40
CA ARG A 25 -14.04 -11.08 -20.68
C ARG A 25 -12.69 -10.70 -21.26
N PHE A 26 -11.62 -11.29 -20.78
CA PHE A 26 -10.29 -11.08 -21.36
C PHE A 26 -10.21 -11.57 -22.80
N ILE A 27 -10.72 -12.80 -23.09
CA ILE A 27 -10.75 -13.35 -24.45
C ILE A 27 -11.61 -12.47 -25.37
N SER A 28 -12.76 -11.99 -24.89
CA SER A 28 -13.62 -11.09 -25.68
C SER A 28 -12.93 -9.76 -26.00
N ALA A 29 -12.20 -9.17 -25.03
CA ALA A 29 -11.38 -7.97 -25.26
C ALA A 29 -10.28 -8.23 -26.30
N LEU A 30 -9.62 -9.39 -26.22
CA LEU A 30 -8.56 -9.79 -27.14
C LEU A 30 -9.10 -9.99 -28.57
N LEU A 31 -10.23 -10.64 -28.71
CA LEU A 31 -10.87 -10.84 -30.01
C LEU A 31 -11.36 -9.51 -30.62
N LEU A 32 -12.02 -8.66 -29.84
CA LEU A 32 -12.48 -7.35 -30.28
C LEU A 32 -11.31 -6.45 -30.71
N ALA A 33 -10.21 -6.45 -29.95
CA ALA A 33 -9.01 -5.71 -30.31
C ALA A 33 -8.37 -6.23 -31.60
N SER A 34 -8.26 -7.56 -31.72
CA SER A 34 -7.70 -8.21 -32.92
C SER A 34 -8.55 -7.94 -34.17
N LEU A 35 -9.87 -8.00 -34.04
CA LEU A 35 -10.82 -7.67 -35.12
C LEU A 35 -10.77 -6.18 -35.47
N GLY A 36 -10.59 -5.30 -34.48
CA GLY A 36 -10.45 -3.85 -34.68
C GLY A 36 -9.22 -3.50 -35.50
N ILE A 37 -8.05 -4.03 -35.14
CA ILE A 37 -6.79 -3.84 -35.88
C ILE A 37 -6.85 -4.60 -37.22
N GLY A 38 -7.40 -5.81 -37.25
CA GLY A 38 -7.65 -6.57 -38.48
C GLY A 38 -8.51 -5.78 -39.47
N SER A 39 -9.54 -5.06 -38.99
CA SER A 39 -10.36 -4.18 -39.84
C SER A 39 -9.55 -2.99 -40.37
N SER A 40 -8.58 -2.46 -39.61
CA SER A 40 -7.66 -1.41 -40.06
C SER A 40 -6.74 -1.90 -41.19
N ILE A 41 -6.22 -3.12 -41.07
CA ILE A 41 -5.39 -3.76 -42.10
C ILE A 41 -6.23 -4.10 -43.35
N ALA A 42 -7.42 -4.67 -43.17
CA ALA A 42 -8.35 -4.97 -44.26
C ALA A 42 -8.79 -3.68 -44.99
N LEU A 43 -8.99 -2.56 -44.26
CA LEU A 43 -9.27 -1.26 -44.86
C LEU A 43 -8.11 -0.82 -45.77
N GLY A 44 -6.86 -0.90 -45.30
CA GLY A 44 -5.65 -0.56 -46.07
C GLY A 44 -5.51 -1.42 -47.33
N ALA A 45 -5.63 -2.74 -47.15
CA ALA A 45 -5.54 -3.70 -48.26
C ALA A 45 -6.64 -3.52 -49.32
N THR A 46 -7.90 -3.32 -48.88
CA THR A 46 -9.02 -3.09 -49.77
C THR A 46 -8.93 -1.74 -50.49
N SER A 47 -8.43 -0.70 -49.81
CA SER A 47 -8.17 0.63 -50.40
C SER A 47 -7.08 0.53 -51.46
N ALA A 48 -5.97 -0.18 -51.18
CA ALA A 48 -4.91 -0.44 -52.13
C ALA A 48 -5.40 -1.18 -53.37
N TRP A 49 -6.19 -2.25 -53.16
CA TRP A 49 -6.82 -2.99 -54.23
C TRP A 49 -7.76 -2.12 -55.07
N LEU A 50 -8.61 -1.31 -54.42
CA LEU A 50 -9.58 -0.43 -55.08
C LEU A 50 -8.86 0.60 -55.97
N ILE A 51 -7.83 1.26 -55.46
CA ILE A 51 -7.07 2.26 -56.24
C ILE A 51 -6.37 1.61 -57.42
N ALA A 52 -5.67 0.50 -57.19
CA ALA A 52 -4.96 -0.21 -58.26
C ALA A 52 -5.92 -0.83 -59.29
N ARG A 53 -7.11 -1.29 -58.88
CA ARG A 53 -8.11 -1.81 -59.81
C ARG A 53 -8.82 -0.71 -60.60
N ALA A 54 -9.10 0.43 -59.96
CA ALA A 54 -9.72 1.57 -60.61
C ALA A 54 -8.86 2.14 -61.75
N SER A 55 -7.53 2.11 -61.66
CA SER A 55 -6.61 2.50 -62.72
C SER A 55 -6.73 1.68 -64.03
N GLN A 56 -7.31 0.48 -63.93
CA GLN A 56 -7.57 -0.42 -65.07
C GLN A 56 -8.91 -0.15 -65.75
N MET A 57 -9.68 0.87 -65.33
CA MET A 57 -10.96 1.27 -65.83
C MET A 57 -12.00 0.12 -65.95
N PRO A 58 -12.20 -0.70 -64.91
CA PRO A 58 -13.19 -1.75 -64.94
C PRO A 58 -14.62 -1.19 -64.88
N PRO A 59 -15.67 -1.99 -65.17
CA PRO A 59 -17.06 -1.57 -64.97
C PRO A 59 -17.28 -1.11 -63.52
N VAL A 60 -18.05 -0.04 -63.31
CA VAL A 60 -18.32 0.62 -62.02
C VAL A 60 -18.85 -0.38 -60.98
N LEU A 61 -19.60 -1.39 -61.40
CA LEU A 61 -20.16 -2.43 -60.54
C LEU A 61 -19.06 -3.24 -59.79
N VAL A 62 -17.91 -3.47 -60.40
CA VAL A 62 -16.79 -4.20 -59.78
C VAL A 62 -16.17 -3.37 -58.62
N LEU A 63 -16.17 -2.03 -58.76
CA LEU A 63 -15.61 -1.15 -57.73
C LEU A 63 -16.59 -0.87 -56.57
N SER A 64 -17.91 -1.00 -56.83
CA SER A 64 -18.92 -0.69 -55.82
C SER A 64 -18.84 -1.58 -54.56
N VAL A 65 -18.57 -2.89 -54.73
CA VAL A 65 -18.39 -3.83 -53.61
C VAL A 65 -17.17 -3.44 -52.77
N ALA A 66 -16.04 -3.11 -53.41
CA ALA A 66 -14.85 -2.71 -52.70
C ALA A 66 -15.03 -1.35 -51.98
N ALA A 67 -15.73 -0.39 -52.61
CA ALA A 67 -16.06 0.88 -51.98
C ALA A 67 -16.93 0.74 -50.73
N THR A 68 -17.91 -0.19 -50.80
CA THR A 68 -18.75 -0.55 -49.65
C THR A 68 -17.94 -1.24 -48.56
N SER A 69 -17.02 -2.15 -48.92
CA SER A 69 -16.12 -2.82 -47.98
C SER A 69 -15.18 -1.82 -47.26
N VAL A 70 -14.65 -0.82 -47.97
CA VAL A 70 -13.86 0.28 -47.36
C VAL A 70 -14.67 1.02 -46.28
N ARG A 71 -15.95 1.34 -46.59
CA ARG A 71 -16.84 1.98 -45.60
C ARG A 71 -17.11 1.05 -44.41
N LEU A 72 -17.38 -0.24 -44.65
CA LEU A 72 -17.60 -1.23 -43.62
C LEU A 72 -16.39 -1.33 -42.66
N PHE A 73 -15.20 -1.52 -43.21
CA PHE A 73 -13.98 -1.64 -42.38
C PHE A 73 -13.65 -0.33 -41.65
N GLY A 74 -13.90 0.84 -42.25
CA GLY A 74 -13.73 2.13 -41.64
C GLY A 74 -14.59 2.34 -40.39
N VAL A 75 -15.89 1.98 -40.48
CA VAL A 75 -16.83 2.04 -39.34
C VAL A 75 -16.51 0.95 -38.32
N SER A 76 -16.28 -0.29 -38.79
CA SER A 76 -15.98 -1.42 -37.91
C SER A 76 -14.73 -1.20 -37.05
N ARG A 77 -13.66 -0.63 -37.61
CA ARG A 77 -12.44 -0.28 -36.88
C ARG A 77 -12.74 0.64 -35.69
N ALA A 78 -13.54 1.68 -35.90
CA ALA A 78 -13.86 2.64 -34.85
C ALA A 78 -14.76 2.03 -33.77
N LEU A 79 -15.82 1.32 -34.19
CA LEU A 79 -16.77 0.68 -33.28
C LEU A 79 -16.11 -0.41 -32.43
N LEU A 80 -15.35 -1.32 -33.06
CA LEU A 80 -14.67 -2.41 -32.37
C LEU A 80 -13.64 -1.89 -31.37
N ARG A 81 -12.89 -0.84 -31.71
CA ARG A 81 -11.92 -0.21 -30.82
C ARG A 81 -12.63 0.44 -29.61
N TYR A 82 -13.79 1.05 -29.82
CA TYR A 82 -14.58 1.61 -28.71
C TYR A 82 -15.08 0.52 -27.76
N ILE A 83 -15.71 -0.52 -28.30
CA ILE A 83 -16.25 -1.64 -27.49
C ILE A 83 -15.10 -2.35 -26.75
N GLN A 84 -13.98 -2.61 -27.43
CA GLN A 84 -12.79 -3.22 -26.83
C GLN A 84 -12.30 -2.40 -25.65
N ARG A 85 -12.23 -1.05 -25.78
CA ARG A 85 -11.79 -0.18 -24.69
C ARG A 85 -12.73 -0.30 -23.49
N LEU A 86 -14.03 -0.33 -23.67
CA LEU A 86 -15.01 -0.49 -22.59
C LEU A 86 -14.82 -1.83 -21.85
N VAL A 87 -14.70 -2.92 -22.62
CA VAL A 87 -14.52 -4.27 -22.03
C VAL A 87 -13.19 -4.37 -21.30
N ALA A 88 -12.10 -3.93 -21.93
CA ALA A 88 -10.76 -3.99 -21.33
C ALA A 88 -10.66 -3.14 -20.06
N HIS A 89 -11.26 -1.93 -20.07
CA HIS A 89 -11.23 -1.05 -18.91
C HIS A 89 -12.03 -1.63 -17.73
N ARG A 90 -13.19 -2.23 -18.01
CA ARG A 90 -13.96 -2.94 -16.99
C ARG A 90 -13.16 -4.08 -16.34
N VAL A 91 -12.47 -4.89 -17.13
CA VAL A 91 -11.61 -5.98 -16.63
C VAL A 91 -10.51 -5.45 -15.72
N ALA A 92 -9.88 -4.32 -16.09
CA ALA A 92 -8.84 -3.71 -15.25
C ALA A 92 -9.39 -3.20 -13.93
N LEU A 93 -10.50 -2.43 -13.96
CA LEU A 93 -11.08 -1.82 -12.76
C LEU A 93 -11.57 -2.88 -11.76
N GLU A 94 -12.32 -3.89 -12.23
CA GLU A 94 -12.77 -4.99 -11.37
C GLU A 94 -11.60 -5.74 -10.75
N GLY A 95 -10.52 -5.97 -11.51
CA GLY A 95 -9.30 -6.58 -11.00
C GLY A 95 -8.59 -5.73 -9.93
N MET A 96 -8.49 -4.43 -10.16
CA MET A 96 -7.91 -3.49 -9.18
C MET A 96 -8.71 -3.47 -7.87
N ASP A 97 -10.03 -3.50 -7.93
CA ASP A 97 -10.89 -3.53 -6.74
C ASP A 97 -10.66 -4.81 -5.93
N HIS A 98 -10.58 -5.98 -6.57
CA HIS A 98 -10.25 -7.23 -5.90
C HIS A 98 -8.88 -7.18 -5.21
N LEU A 99 -7.87 -6.63 -5.89
CA LEU A 99 -6.53 -6.50 -5.33
C LEU A 99 -6.52 -5.52 -4.13
N ARG A 100 -7.20 -4.37 -4.23
CA ARG A 100 -7.30 -3.40 -3.12
C ARG A 100 -7.98 -3.98 -1.90
N LEU A 101 -9.11 -4.66 -2.08
CA LEU A 101 -9.82 -5.32 -0.98
C LEU A 101 -8.96 -6.37 -0.30
N HIS A 102 -8.24 -7.19 -1.09
CA HIS A 102 -7.33 -8.18 -0.54
C HIS A 102 -6.17 -7.55 0.24
N LEU A 103 -5.57 -6.46 -0.29
CA LEU A 103 -4.50 -5.73 0.41
C LEU A 103 -5.00 -5.11 1.71
N TYR A 104 -6.18 -4.50 1.69
CA TYR A 104 -6.79 -3.93 2.89
C TYR A 104 -7.01 -5.01 3.96
N ASP A 105 -7.57 -6.15 3.59
CA ASP A 105 -7.80 -7.28 4.49
C ASP A 105 -6.49 -7.79 5.10
N GLN A 106 -5.44 -7.94 4.27
CA GLN A 106 -4.13 -8.38 4.75
C GLN A 106 -3.47 -7.35 5.69
N ILE A 107 -3.56 -6.06 5.40
CA ILE A 107 -2.99 -5.00 6.24
C ILE A 107 -3.76 -4.90 7.57
N SER A 108 -5.08 -5.08 7.56
CA SER A 108 -5.90 -5.04 8.77
C SER A 108 -5.62 -6.21 9.72
N GLN A 109 -5.10 -7.32 9.20
CA GLN A 109 -4.71 -8.52 9.97
C GLN A 109 -3.20 -8.60 10.24
N ALA A 110 -2.42 -7.64 9.73
CA ALA A 110 -0.96 -7.63 9.92
C ALA A 110 -0.58 -7.17 11.33
N ASP A 111 0.53 -7.69 11.84
CA ASP A 111 1.07 -7.29 13.14
C ASP A 111 1.39 -5.78 13.16
N LEU A 112 1.07 -5.12 14.27
CA LEU A 112 1.29 -3.69 14.47
C LEU A 112 2.75 -3.29 14.21
N SER A 113 3.70 -4.11 14.60
CA SER A 113 5.13 -3.90 14.40
C SER A 113 5.50 -3.76 12.92
N HIS A 114 4.84 -4.49 12.05
CA HIS A 114 5.04 -4.39 10.59
C HIS A 114 4.42 -3.11 10.04
N VAL A 115 3.18 -2.80 10.43
CA VAL A 115 2.47 -1.61 9.96
C VAL A 115 3.12 -0.31 10.42
N THR A 116 3.59 -0.24 11.68
CA THR A 116 4.25 0.95 12.24
C THR A 116 5.64 1.19 11.66
N SER A 117 6.31 0.15 11.14
CA SER A 117 7.58 0.31 10.43
C SER A 117 7.44 1.00 9.07
N LEU A 118 6.22 1.05 8.52
CA LEU A 118 5.91 1.61 7.21
C LEU A 118 5.58 3.11 7.32
N ARG A 119 6.13 3.90 6.41
CA ARG A 119 5.78 5.32 6.33
C ARG A 119 4.36 5.47 5.77
N ARG A 120 3.52 6.31 6.37
CA ARG A 120 2.12 6.53 5.94
C ARG A 120 1.99 6.88 4.45
N GLY A 121 2.92 7.68 3.93
CA GLY A 121 2.94 8.04 2.51
C GLY A 121 3.22 6.84 1.59
N ASP A 122 4.07 5.92 2.01
CA ASP A 122 4.38 4.68 1.28
C ASP A 122 3.17 3.75 1.21
N LEU A 123 2.43 3.60 2.30
CA LEU A 123 1.20 2.80 2.34
C LEU A 123 0.16 3.33 1.32
N LEU A 124 -0.10 4.63 1.34
CA LEU A 124 -1.04 5.27 0.40
C LEU A 124 -0.59 5.12 -1.07
N ALA A 125 0.70 5.28 -1.33
CA ALA A 125 1.25 5.09 -2.69
C ALA A 125 1.12 3.63 -3.15
N ARG A 126 1.37 2.65 -2.28
CA ARG A 126 1.31 1.23 -2.61
C ARG A 126 -0.13 0.75 -2.84
N ILE A 127 -1.09 1.18 -2.00
CA ILE A 127 -2.52 0.85 -2.17
C ILE A 127 -3.15 1.60 -3.36
N GLY A 128 -2.68 2.80 -3.66
CA GLY A 128 -3.15 3.61 -4.79
C GLY A 128 -2.43 3.27 -6.09
N SER A 129 -1.32 3.96 -6.35
CA SER A 129 -0.63 3.93 -7.65
C SER A 129 -0.04 2.57 -8.00
N ASP A 130 0.46 1.78 -7.03
CA ASP A 130 1.05 0.48 -7.34
C ASP A 130 -0.01 -0.56 -7.72
N VAL A 131 -1.19 -0.52 -7.10
CA VAL A 131 -2.33 -1.36 -7.51
C VAL A 131 -2.78 -1.00 -8.93
N ASP A 132 -2.84 0.29 -9.27
CA ASP A 132 -3.19 0.75 -10.62
C ASP A 132 -2.16 0.26 -11.66
N GLU A 133 -0.86 0.33 -11.36
CA GLU A 133 0.19 -0.19 -12.24
C GLU A 133 0.10 -1.70 -12.45
N VAL A 134 -0.31 -2.48 -11.43
CA VAL A 134 -0.53 -3.93 -11.56
C VAL A 134 -1.78 -4.23 -12.38
N GLY A 135 -2.87 -3.49 -12.17
CA GLY A 135 -4.10 -3.63 -12.97
C GLY A 135 -3.89 -3.30 -14.45
N ASP A 136 -3.13 -2.25 -14.72
CA ASP A 136 -2.74 -1.83 -16.06
C ASP A 136 -1.91 -2.86 -16.84
N PHE A 137 -1.23 -3.78 -16.14
CA PHE A 137 -0.47 -4.87 -16.77
C PHE A 137 -1.31 -5.68 -17.76
N ILE A 138 -2.54 -6.02 -17.39
CA ILE A 138 -3.41 -6.85 -18.24
C ILE A 138 -3.80 -6.12 -19.51
N VAL A 139 -4.23 -4.86 -19.39
CA VAL A 139 -4.75 -4.08 -20.51
C VAL A 139 -3.66 -3.44 -21.35
N LYS A 140 -2.56 -3.00 -20.72
CA LYS A 140 -1.51 -2.25 -21.41
C LYS A 140 -0.27 -3.10 -21.76
N SER A 141 -0.17 -4.35 -21.25
CA SER A 141 0.95 -5.24 -21.58
C SER A 141 0.49 -6.56 -22.20
N VAL A 142 -0.33 -7.34 -21.51
CA VAL A 142 -0.73 -8.67 -21.98
C VAL A 142 -1.64 -8.59 -23.21
N LEU A 143 -2.65 -7.71 -23.18
CA LEU A 143 -3.60 -7.55 -24.26
C LEU A 143 -2.93 -7.11 -25.57
N PRO A 144 -2.09 -6.04 -25.63
CA PRO A 144 -1.37 -5.67 -26.85
C PRO A 144 -0.44 -6.75 -27.37
N ALA A 145 0.23 -7.50 -26.47
CA ALA A 145 1.09 -8.61 -26.89
C ALA A 145 0.30 -9.73 -27.57
N GLY A 146 -0.85 -10.11 -26.99
CA GLY A 146 -1.74 -11.10 -27.60
C GLY A 146 -2.29 -10.64 -28.95
N VAL A 147 -2.71 -9.39 -29.05
CA VAL A 147 -3.23 -8.79 -30.30
C VAL A 147 -2.15 -8.76 -31.37
N THR A 148 -0.93 -8.32 -31.03
CA THR A 148 0.20 -8.29 -31.97
C THR A 148 0.53 -9.68 -32.52
N ALA A 149 0.48 -10.71 -31.67
CA ALA A 149 0.69 -12.09 -32.10
C ALA A 149 -0.42 -12.58 -33.05
N ILE A 150 -1.69 -12.41 -32.69
CA ILE A 150 -2.82 -12.86 -33.50
C ILE A 150 -2.87 -12.14 -34.84
N VAL A 151 -2.80 -10.81 -34.84
CA VAL A 151 -2.88 -9.99 -36.04
C VAL A 151 -1.63 -10.16 -36.91
N GLY A 152 -0.47 -10.23 -36.31
CA GLY A 152 0.79 -10.48 -37.03
C GLY A 152 0.77 -11.83 -37.75
N CYS A 153 0.41 -12.92 -37.05
CA CYS A 153 0.26 -14.25 -37.69
C CYS A 153 -0.82 -14.25 -38.78
N GLY A 154 -1.97 -13.60 -38.53
CA GLY A 154 -3.04 -13.51 -39.51
C GLY A 154 -2.62 -12.74 -40.76
N THR A 155 -1.91 -11.63 -40.62
CA THR A 155 -1.45 -10.81 -41.75
C THR A 155 -0.35 -11.53 -42.56
N VAL A 156 0.63 -12.13 -41.87
CA VAL A 156 1.69 -12.95 -42.52
C VAL A 156 1.06 -14.12 -43.27
N GLY A 157 0.06 -14.83 -42.67
CA GLY A 157 -0.66 -15.92 -43.31
C GLY A 157 -1.44 -15.46 -44.54
N ALA A 158 -2.17 -14.34 -44.45
CA ALA A 158 -2.87 -13.76 -45.59
C ALA A 158 -1.92 -13.35 -46.74
N LEU A 159 -0.75 -12.75 -46.38
CA LEU A 159 0.23 -12.35 -47.36
C LEU A 159 0.93 -13.57 -48.02
N ALA A 160 1.13 -14.66 -47.26
CA ALA A 160 1.72 -15.90 -47.76
C ALA A 160 0.90 -16.55 -48.89
N LEU A 161 -0.44 -16.37 -48.86
CA LEU A 161 -1.32 -16.84 -49.93
C LEU A 161 -1.11 -16.07 -51.25
N LEU A 162 -0.64 -14.83 -51.18
CA LEU A 162 -0.38 -14.00 -52.35
C LEU A 162 1.09 -14.08 -52.78
N SER A 163 2.04 -14.01 -51.87
CA SER A 163 3.48 -14.07 -52.11
C SER A 163 4.22 -14.59 -50.89
N PRO A 164 4.70 -15.85 -50.88
CA PRO A 164 5.43 -16.43 -49.76
C PRO A 164 6.72 -15.65 -49.42
N GLY A 165 7.40 -15.13 -50.43
CA GLY A 165 8.63 -14.34 -50.23
C GLY A 165 8.37 -13.02 -49.51
N ALA A 166 7.30 -12.30 -49.87
CA ALA A 166 6.91 -11.07 -49.20
C ALA A 166 6.42 -11.35 -47.75
N ALA A 167 5.75 -12.47 -47.54
CA ALA A 167 5.31 -12.90 -46.21
C ALA A 167 6.46 -13.17 -45.25
N VAL A 168 7.55 -13.82 -45.71
CA VAL A 168 8.77 -14.08 -44.93
C VAL A 168 9.44 -12.76 -44.54
N ILE A 169 9.57 -11.81 -45.47
CA ILE A 169 10.15 -10.50 -45.19
C ILE A 169 9.29 -9.74 -44.15
N LEU A 170 7.97 -9.73 -44.34
CA LEU A 170 7.07 -9.12 -43.37
C LEU A 170 7.19 -9.75 -41.98
N ALA A 171 7.26 -11.07 -41.90
CA ALA A 171 7.41 -11.79 -40.63
C ALA A 171 8.70 -11.41 -39.90
N LEU A 172 9.85 -11.38 -40.62
CA LEU A 172 11.11 -10.96 -40.05
C LEU A 172 11.11 -9.51 -39.56
N CYS A 173 10.49 -8.61 -40.33
CA CYS A 173 10.34 -7.21 -39.95
C CYS A 173 9.39 -7.01 -38.75
N LEU A 174 8.28 -7.77 -38.68
CA LEU A 174 7.37 -7.76 -37.52
C LEU A 174 8.02 -8.34 -36.26
N ILE A 175 8.89 -9.35 -36.38
CA ILE A 175 9.67 -9.87 -35.25
C ILE A 175 10.68 -8.81 -34.80
N ALA A 176 11.36 -8.12 -35.71
CA ALA A 176 12.29 -7.05 -35.35
C ALA A 176 11.58 -5.90 -34.59
N SER A 177 10.41 -5.47 -35.07
CA SER A 177 9.60 -4.42 -34.44
C SER A 177 8.92 -4.90 -33.14
N GLY A 178 8.28 -6.07 -33.15
CA GLY A 178 7.47 -6.59 -32.04
C GLY A 178 8.28 -7.24 -30.91
N VAL A 179 9.53 -7.65 -31.17
CA VAL A 179 10.38 -8.34 -30.19
C VAL A 179 11.69 -7.59 -29.94
N LEU A 180 12.48 -7.30 -30.98
CA LEU A 180 13.82 -6.71 -30.81
C LEU A 180 13.74 -5.29 -30.28
N ALA A 181 12.91 -4.42 -30.86
CA ALA A 181 12.75 -3.04 -30.43
C ALA A 181 12.26 -2.93 -28.96
N PRO A 182 11.22 -3.67 -28.52
CA PRO A 182 10.78 -3.68 -27.12
C PRO A 182 11.83 -4.20 -26.15
N LEU A 183 12.64 -5.20 -26.54
CA LEU A 183 13.73 -5.72 -25.70
C LEU A 183 14.83 -4.67 -25.43
N VAL A 184 15.18 -3.87 -26.45
CA VAL A 184 16.12 -2.76 -26.30
C VAL A 184 15.55 -1.70 -25.35
N THR A 185 14.29 -1.33 -25.55
CA THR A 185 13.57 -0.36 -24.69
C THR A 185 13.51 -0.84 -23.25
N ALA A 186 13.16 -2.11 -23.01
CA ALA A 186 12.99 -2.66 -21.66
C ALA A 186 14.27 -2.58 -20.83
N ARG A 187 15.41 -2.91 -21.45
CA ARG A 187 16.72 -2.86 -20.76
C ARG A 187 17.10 -1.45 -20.35
N ALA A 188 16.94 -0.51 -21.26
CA ALA A 188 17.31 0.88 -21.00
C ALA A 188 16.34 1.56 -20.02
N GLN A 189 15.05 1.29 -20.14
CA GLN A 189 14.06 1.83 -19.19
C GLN A 189 14.27 1.27 -17.78
N ARG A 190 14.63 0.00 -17.64
CA ARG A 190 14.93 -0.57 -16.34
C ARG A 190 16.11 0.13 -15.66
N ALA A 191 17.21 0.35 -16.39
CA ALA A 191 18.35 1.08 -15.86
C ALA A 191 17.97 2.51 -15.44
N ALA A 192 17.24 3.21 -16.31
CA ALA A 192 16.77 4.56 -16.03
C ALA A 192 15.75 4.65 -14.89
N GLN A 193 14.93 3.61 -14.67
CA GLN A 193 13.95 3.60 -13.57
C GLN A 193 14.63 3.45 -12.21
N VAL A 194 15.59 2.54 -12.06
CA VAL A 194 16.33 2.38 -10.79
C VAL A 194 17.02 3.70 -10.42
N GLU A 195 17.79 4.26 -11.35
CA GLU A 195 18.48 5.55 -11.16
C GLU A 195 17.49 6.72 -10.94
N GLY A 196 16.35 6.71 -11.65
CA GLY A 196 15.32 7.73 -11.54
C GLY A 196 14.56 7.70 -10.21
N ILE A 197 14.36 6.53 -9.57
CA ILE A 197 13.76 6.41 -8.23
C ILE A 197 14.69 7.01 -7.19
N GLU A 198 15.98 6.64 -7.20
CA GLU A 198 16.96 7.18 -6.26
C GLU A 198 17.11 8.70 -6.41
N ALA A 199 17.16 9.19 -7.65
CA ALA A 199 17.25 10.62 -7.93
C ALA A 199 16.01 11.40 -7.45
N ARG A 200 14.80 10.85 -7.63
CA ARG A 200 13.57 11.47 -7.12
C ARG A 200 13.50 11.48 -5.60
N THR A 201 13.92 10.39 -4.95
CA THR A 201 13.98 10.33 -3.48
C THR A 201 14.96 11.36 -2.96
N SER A 202 16.16 11.48 -3.57
CA SER A 202 17.15 12.49 -3.22
C SER A 202 16.62 13.91 -3.39
N LEU A 203 15.93 14.20 -4.51
CA LEU A 203 15.31 15.50 -4.74
C LEU A 203 14.20 15.80 -3.72
N SER A 204 13.33 14.84 -3.46
CA SER A 204 12.25 15.00 -2.47
C SER A 204 12.81 15.25 -1.06
N THR A 205 13.83 14.51 -0.65
CA THR A 205 14.49 14.71 0.65
C THR A 205 15.13 16.09 0.72
N ALA A 206 15.85 16.51 -0.33
CA ALA A 206 16.48 17.83 -0.37
C ALA A 206 15.44 18.95 -0.33
N LEU A 207 14.31 18.81 -1.04
CA LEU A 207 13.20 19.78 -1.01
C LEU A 207 12.58 19.89 0.37
N VAL A 208 12.27 18.76 1.02
CA VAL A 208 11.72 18.76 2.39
C VAL A 208 12.71 19.41 3.36
N THR A 209 13.99 19.07 3.27
CA THR A 209 15.03 19.68 4.12
C THR A 209 15.12 21.21 3.93
N VAL A 210 14.97 21.69 2.69
CA VAL A 210 15.00 23.14 2.42
C VAL A 210 13.72 23.82 2.91
N ILE A 211 12.56 23.19 2.77
CA ILE A 211 11.27 23.78 3.18
C ILE A 211 11.18 23.82 4.71
N ASP A 212 11.46 22.69 5.37
CA ASP A 212 11.34 22.57 6.82
C ASP A 212 12.45 23.33 7.57
N GLY A 213 13.65 23.40 6.97
CA GLY A 213 14.81 24.06 7.55
C GLY A 213 15.11 25.45 6.95
N TYR A 214 14.16 26.08 6.25
CA TYR A 214 14.41 27.33 5.52
C TYR A 214 15.00 28.43 6.41
N ASP A 215 14.41 28.65 7.57
CA ASP A 215 14.83 29.69 8.51
C ASP A 215 16.26 29.44 9.01
N GLU A 216 16.61 28.20 9.35
CA GLU A 216 17.95 27.83 9.78
C GLU A 216 18.98 27.95 8.66
N LEU A 217 18.64 27.52 7.46
CA LEU A 217 19.49 27.61 6.28
C LEU A 217 19.74 29.08 5.90
N ALA A 218 18.71 29.96 6.03
CA ALA A 218 18.81 31.37 5.76
C ALA A 218 19.71 32.09 6.78
N ILE A 219 19.49 31.84 8.07
CA ILE A 219 20.27 32.45 9.17
C ILE A 219 21.75 32.04 9.09
N ASN A 220 22.04 30.78 8.72
CA ASN A 220 23.39 30.27 8.60
C ASN A 220 24.05 30.54 7.25
N GLY A 221 23.38 31.19 6.30
CA GLY A 221 23.89 31.49 4.95
C GLY A 221 24.12 30.25 4.07
N LEU A 222 23.39 29.15 4.32
CA LEU A 222 23.56 27.86 3.65
C LEU A 222 22.61 27.64 2.46
N LEU A 223 21.72 28.61 2.15
CA LEU A 223 20.75 28.49 1.04
C LEU A 223 21.41 28.20 -0.31
N GLY A 224 22.57 28.83 -0.60
CA GLY A 224 23.31 28.56 -1.85
C GLY A 224 23.82 27.11 -1.99
N ARG A 225 24.20 26.49 -0.85
CA ARG A 225 24.58 25.05 -0.84
C ARG A 225 23.37 24.16 -1.07
N ALA A 226 22.27 24.45 -0.39
CA ALA A 226 21.02 23.72 -0.55
C ALA A 226 20.49 23.79 -1.99
N GLN A 227 20.56 24.99 -2.61
CA GLN A 227 20.21 25.15 -4.03
C GLN A 227 21.11 24.30 -4.95
N THR A 228 22.42 24.28 -4.70
CA THR A 228 23.35 23.46 -5.49
C THR A 228 23.05 21.95 -5.37
N GLU A 229 22.62 21.48 -4.20
CA GLU A 229 22.22 20.07 -4.00
C GLU A 229 20.90 19.76 -4.74
N LEU A 230 19.95 20.67 -4.73
CA LEU A 230 18.72 20.55 -5.54
C LEU A 230 19.03 20.46 -7.05
N GLU A 231 19.86 21.37 -7.56
CA GLU A 231 20.30 21.38 -8.97
C GLU A 231 20.98 20.05 -9.34
N ARG A 232 21.85 19.52 -8.49
CA ARG A 232 22.51 18.22 -8.72
C ARG A 232 21.51 17.05 -8.72
N ALA A 233 20.50 17.08 -7.85
CA ALA A 233 19.46 16.06 -7.84
C ALA A 233 18.58 16.13 -9.10
N GLU A 234 18.26 17.34 -9.57
CA GLU A 234 17.52 17.58 -10.82
C GLU A 234 18.33 17.11 -12.04
N ASP A 235 19.62 17.42 -12.11
CA ASP A 235 20.52 16.96 -13.18
C ASP A 235 20.57 15.43 -13.29
N ARG A 236 20.56 14.71 -12.15
CA ARG A 236 20.51 13.24 -12.16
C ARG A 236 19.19 12.72 -12.74
N ILE A 237 18.07 13.35 -12.40
CA ILE A 237 16.76 13.00 -12.97
C ILE A 237 16.77 13.25 -14.48
N GLU A 238 17.31 14.37 -14.91
CA GLU A 238 17.39 14.71 -16.34
C GLU A 238 18.30 13.74 -17.10
N PHE A 239 19.44 13.37 -16.54
CA PHE A 239 20.35 12.37 -17.13
C PHE A 239 19.65 11.03 -17.31
N SER A 240 18.97 10.54 -16.28
CA SER A 240 18.17 9.31 -16.33
C SER A 240 17.07 9.38 -17.41
N ARG A 241 16.32 10.49 -17.47
CA ARG A 241 15.30 10.72 -18.49
C ARG A 241 15.86 10.75 -19.90
N ARG A 242 17.02 11.39 -20.11
CA ARG A 242 17.72 11.43 -21.42
C ARG A 242 18.14 10.03 -21.86
N GLY A 243 18.62 9.18 -20.93
CA GLY A 243 18.96 7.78 -21.20
C GLY A 243 17.74 6.98 -21.69
N ALA A 244 16.61 7.07 -20.99
CA ALA A 244 15.37 6.43 -21.38
C ALA A 244 14.82 6.96 -22.72
N ALA A 245 14.89 8.28 -22.95
CA ALA A 245 14.43 8.89 -24.19
C ALA A 245 15.25 8.42 -25.41
N ARG A 246 16.58 8.32 -25.29
CA ARG A 246 17.45 7.79 -26.35
C ARG A 246 17.09 6.36 -26.71
N ALA A 247 16.87 5.49 -25.70
CA ALA A 247 16.49 4.12 -25.95
C ALA A 247 15.11 4.00 -26.63
N SER A 248 14.16 4.83 -26.21
CA SER A 248 12.85 4.92 -26.85
C SER A 248 12.96 5.40 -28.30
N ALA A 249 13.82 6.38 -28.57
CA ALA A 249 14.07 6.88 -29.93
C ALA A 249 14.69 5.77 -30.83
N TRP A 250 15.66 5.00 -30.33
CA TRP A 250 16.22 3.86 -31.05
C TRP A 250 15.18 2.77 -31.33
N ALA A 251 14.32 2.46 -30.35
CA ALA A 251 13.25 1.48 -30.57
C ALA A 251 12.26 1.94 -31.63
N GLN A 252 11.88 3.22 -31.61
CA GLN A 252 11.03 3.80 -32.65
C GLN A 252 11.71 3.82 -34.02
N PHE A 253 13.01 4.09 -34.07
CA PHE A 253 13.78 3.99 -35.31
C PHE A 253 13.76 2.55 -35.87
N ILE A 254 13.99 1.53 -35.04
CA ILE A 254 13.93 0.12 -35.45
C ILE A 254 12.54 -0.20 -35.98
N ASP A 255 11.46 0.24 -35.32
CA ASP A 255 10.07 0.01 -35.74
C ASP A 255 9.80 0.64 -37.11
N ARG A 256 10.18 1.92 -37.31
CA ARG A 256 9.99 2.63 -38.58
C ARG A 256 10.87 2.07 -39.70
N ALA A 257 12.11 1.74 -39.40
CA ALA A 257 13.01 1.12 -40.36
C ALA A 257 12.50 -0.27 -40.80
N ALA A 258 12.05 -1.11 -39.85
CA ALA A 258 11.46 -2.41 -40.14
C ALA A 258 10.23 -2.29 -41.05
N MET A 259 9.35 -1.29 -40.79
CA MET A 259 8.19 -1.01 -41.66
C MET A 259 8.67 -0.61 -43.07
N GLY A 260 9.66 0.28 -43.21
CA GLY A 260 10.21 0.67 -44.49
C GLY A 260 10.83 -0.51 -45.24
N PHE A 261 11.63 -1.34 -44.56
CA PHE A 261 12.21 -2.56 -45.13
C PHE A 261 11.16 -3.57 -45.56
N ALA A 262 10.06 -3.69 -44.83
CA ALA A 262 8.95 -4.59 -45.22
C ALA A 262 8.29 -4.12 -46.52
N VAL A 263 8.08 -2.81 -46.71
CA VAL A 263 7.54 -2.24 -47.96
C VAL A 263 8.50 -2.43 -49.13
N VAL A 264 9.78 -2.03 -48.96
CA VAL A 264 10.81 -2.17 -49.99
C VAL A 264 11.03 -3.63 -50.36
N GLY A 265 11.09 -4.52 -49.37
CA GLY A 265 11.23 -5.96 -49.58
C GLY A 265 10.04 -6.56 -50.32
N ALA A 266 8.82 -6.12 -49.99
CA ALA A 266 7.62 -6.52 -50.71
C ALA A 266 7.64 -6.12 -52.19
N LEU A 267 8.19 -4.91 -52.50
CA LEU A 267 8.37 -4.47 -53.88
C LEU A 267 9.47 -5.25 -54.60
N LEU A 268 10.62 -5.50 -53.95
CA LEU A 268 11.75 -6.23 -54.53
C LEU A 268 11.36 -7.67 -54.94
N VAL A 269 10.50 -8.33 -54.15
CA VAL A 269 9.99 -9.68 -54.48
C VAL A 269 8.80 -9.62 -55.42
N GLY A 270 7.92 -8.62 -55.27
CA GLY A 270 6.69 -8.51 -56.02
C GLY A 270 6.87 -8.03 -57.47
N ILE A 271 7.77 -7.08 -57.73
CA ILE A 271 7.98 -6.56 -59.09
C ILE A 271 8.46 -7.68 -60.06
N PRO A 272 9.47 -8.51 -59.76
CA PRO A 272 9.85 -9.63 -60.59
C PRO A 272 8.72 -10.62 -60.79
N SER A 273 7.92 -10.88 -59.77
CA SER A 273 6.74 -11.79 -59.86
C SER A 273 5.66 -11.28 -60.78
N VAL A 274 5.46 -9.97 -60.87
CA VAL A 274 4.54 -9.34 -61.82
C VAL A 274 5.09 -9.45 -63.27
N ASN A 275 6.39 -9.18 -63.44
CA ASN A 275 7.03 -9.31 -64.76
C ASN A 275 6.99 -10.73 -65.27
N ALA A 276 7.08 -11.72 -64.39
CA ALA A 276 6.96 -13.15 -64.69
C ALA A 276 5.48 -13.59 -64.84
N GLN A 277 4.50 -12.71 -64.81
CA GLN A 277 3.07 -12.99 -64.89
C GLN A 277 2.52 -13.92 -63.78
N ILE A 278 3.29 -14.13 -62.74
CA ILE A 278 2.87 -14.96 -61.57
C ILE A 278 1.90 -14.17 -60.65
N LEU A 279 2.12 -12.85 -60.57
CA LEU A 279 1.33 -11.96 -59.70
C LEU A 279 0.68 -10.85 -60.53
N SER A 280 -0.55 -10.47 -60.20
CA SER A 280 -1.22 -9.32 -60.83
C SER A 280 -0.67 -8.00 -60.28
N ALA A 281 -0.67 -6.96 -61.10
CA ALA A 281 -0.23 -5.61 -60.66
C ALA A 281 -1.13 -5.08 -59.49
N VAL A 282 -2.41 -5.44 -59.45
CA VAL A 282 -3.32 -5.11 -58.36
C VAL A 282 -2.91 -5.81 -57.05
N ALA A 283 -2.53 -7.10 -57.14
CA ALA A 283 -2.04 -7.83 -55.97
C ALA A 283 -0.71 -7.25 -55.46
N LEU A 284 0.16 -6.77 -56.34
CA LEU A 284 1.40 -6.08 -55.94
C LEU A 284 1.10 -4.83 -55.08
N ALA A 285 0.10 -4.03 -55.47
CA ALA A 285 -0.28 -2.86 -54.68
C ALA A 285 -0.78 -3.25 -53.27
N VAL A 286 -1.54 -4.33 -53.16
CA VAL A 286 -1.96 -4.85 -51.85
C VAL A 286 -0.76 -5.32 -51.02
N ILE A 287 0.14 -6.10 -51.62
CA ILE A 287 1.33 -6.64 -50.92
C ILE A 287 2.25 -5.50 -50.46
N ALA A 288 2.43 -4.44 -51.25
CA ALA A 288 3.30 -3.30 -50.93
C ALA A 288 2.70 -2.39 -49.83
N LEU A 289 1.37 -2.23 -49.77
CA LEU A 289 0.71 -1.31 -48.83
C LEU A 289 0.21 -1.96 -47.54
N THR A 290 0.00 -3.28 -47.53
CA THR A 290 -0.43 -4.04 -46.33
C THR A 290 0.56 -3.87 -45.15
N PRO A 291 1.90 -3.88 -45.31
CA PRO A 291 2.85 -3.65 -44.22
C PRO A 291 2.58 -2.35 -43.46
N LEU A 292 2.23 -1.24 -44.13
CA LEU A 292 1.97 0.05 -43.47
C LEU A 292 0.90 -0.03 -42.37
N SER A 293 -0.13 -0.83 -42.58
CA SER A 293 -1.20 -1.02 -41.58
C SER A 293 -0.86 -2.12 -40.57
N SER A 294 -0.01 -3.10 -40.92
CA SER A 294 0.34 -4.25 -40.06
C SER A 294 1.17 -3.83 -38.85
N PHE A 295 2.01 -2.80 -39.00
CA PHE A 295 2.87 -2.28 -37.93
C PHE A 295 2.08 -1.49 -36.86
N GLU A 296 0.78 -1.19 -37.06
CA GLU A 296 -0.04 -0.55 -36.04
C GLU A 296 -0.12 -1.40 -34.74
N ALA A 297 -0.14 -2.72 -34.85
CA ALA A 297 -0.15 -3.61 -33.70
C ALA A 297 1.23 -3.68 -33.02
N SER A 298 2.30 -3.86 -33.80
CA SER A 298 3.66 -4.03 -33.26
C SER A 298 4.21 -2.76 -32.61
N SER A 299 3.82 -1.57 -33.09
CA SER A 299 4.26 -0.30 -32.49
C SER A 299 3.82 -0.12 -31.02
N GLN A 300 2.76 -0.80 -30.57
CA GLN A 300 2.30 -0.79 -29.19
C GLN A 300 3.18 -1.65 -28.25
N MET A 301 4.02 -2.54 -28.79
CA MET A 301 4.84 -3.45 -27.99
C MET A 301 5.91 -2.72 -27.16
N ASN A 302 6.41 -1.60 -27.62
CA ASN A 302 7.38 -0.80 -26.86
C ASN A 302 6.76 -0.27 -25.55
N SER A 303 5.52 0.23 -25.59
CA SER A 303 4.80 0.67 -24.41
C SER A 303 4.34 -0.51 -23.55
N ALA A 304 3.97 -1.63 -24.15
CA ALA A 304 3.54 -2.84 -23.45
C ALA A 304 4.67 -3.45 -22.59
N VAL A 305 5.89 -3.51 -23.13
CA VAL A 305 7.05 -4.00 -22.36
C VAL A 305 7.50 -3.00 -21.29
N ALA A 306 7.38 -1.70 -21.55
CA ALA A 306 7.59 -0.68 -20.53
C ALA A 306 6.61 -0.83 -19.35
N GLN A 307 5.34 -1.08 -19.64
CA GLN A 307 4.32 -1.36 -18.64
C GLN A 307 4.62 -2.64 -17.86
N LEU A 308 5.05 -3.72 -18.53
CA LEU A 308 5.47 -4.96 -17.86
C LEU A 308 6.52 -4.70 -16.78
N VAL A 309 7.54 -3.88 -17.07
CA VAL A 309 8.60 -3.56 -16.10
C VAL A 309 8.04 -2.76 -14.93
N ARG A 310 7.23 -1.73 -15.18
CA ARG A 310 6.60 -0.94 -14.11
C ARG A 310 5.69 -1.79 -13.21
N SER A 311 4.83 -2.58 -13.83
CA SER A 311 3.90 -3.45 -13.08
C SER A 311 4.63 -4.53 -12.28
N ALA A 312 5.75 -5.05 -12.78
CA ALA A 312 6.55 -6.02 -12.04
C ALA A 312 7.22 -5.40 -10.80
N GLN A 313 7.70 -4.15 -10.92
CA GLN A 313 8.26 -3.41 -9.78
C GLN A 313 7.18 -3.02 -8.77
N ALA A 314 6.00 -2.57 -9.23
CA ALA A 314 4.86 -2.29 -8.36
C ALA A 314 4.41 -3.54 -7.60
N ALA A 315 4.32 -4.69 -8.28
CA ALA A 315 3.99 -5.96 -7.65
C ALA A 315 5.04 -6.40 -6.60
N ALA A 316 6.33 -6.14 -6.85
CA ALA A 316 7.39 -6.44 -5.88
C ALA A 316 7.27 -5.55 -4.63
N ARG A 317 6.94 -4.25 -4.78
CA ARG A 317 6.70 -3.35 -3.64
C ARG A 317 5.46 -3.74 -2.84
N ILE A 318 4.39 -4.18 -3.51
CA ILE A 318 3.19 -4.72 -2.84
C ILE A 318 3.51 -6.00 -2.07
N ASP A 319 4.30 -6.91 -2.66
CA ASP A 319 4.70 -8.17 -2.03
C ASP A 319 5.57 -7.94 -0.78
N GLU A 320 6.45 -6.92 -0.83
CA GLU A 320 7.25 -6.47 0.31
C GLU A 320 6.39 -5.86 1.43
N LEU A 321 5.31 -5.16 1.08
CA LEU A 321 4.38 -4.57 2.03
C LEU A 321 3.69 -5.63 2.91
N ILE A 322 3.31 -6.76 2.32
CA ILE A 322 2.60 -7.84 3.01
C ILE A 322 3.56 -8.70 3.87
N GLY A 323 4.88 -8.60 3.61
CA GLY A 323 5.90 -9.38 4.30
C GLY A 323 6.10 -10.79 3.74
N PRO A 324 7.00 -11.60 4.33
CA PRO A 324 7.33 -12.92 3.81
C PRO A 324 6.12 -13.85 3.79
N ARG A 325 5.75 -14.34 2.61
CA ARG A 325 4.64 -15.28 2.38
C ARG A 325 4.65 -16.53 3.30
N ALA A 326 5.81 -16.87 3.84
CA ALA A 326 5.99 -18.01 4.74
C ALA A 326 5.19 -17.85 6.06
N LEU A 327 4.98 -16.63 6.55
CA LEU A 327 4.22 -16.37 7.78
C LEU A 327 2.70 -16.45 7.55
N LEU A 328 2.24 -16.13 6.35
CA LEU A 328 0.83 -16.18 5.97
C LEU A 328 0.37 -17.59 5.57
N SER A 329 1.27 -18.40 4.99
CA SER A 329 0.97 -19.78 4.60
C SER A 329 0.77 -20.71 5.81
N ALA A 330 1.44 -20.43 6.92
CA ALA A 330 1.29 -21.22 8.15
C ALA A 330 -0.08 -20.97 8.83
N LYS A 331 -0.65 -19.77 8.73
CA LYS A 331 -1.98 -19.45 9.27
C LYS A 331 -3.14 -19.89 8.35
N ASN A 332 -2.92 -19.98 7.04
CA ASN A 332 -3.97 -20.32 6.07
C ASN A 332 -4.05 -21.80 5.68
N SER A 333 -3.08 -22.65 6.05
CA SER A 333 -3.14 -24.10 5.78
C SER A 333 -4.28 -24.80 6.53
N ASP A 334 -4.79 -24.22 7.61
CA ASP A 334 -5.92 -24.75 8.37
C ASP A 334 -7.31 -24.23 7.92
N GLN A 335 -7.35 -23.27 6.96
CA GLN A 335 -8.60 -22.60 6.58
C GLN A 335 -9.06 -22.82 5.12
N GLU A 336 -8.35 -23.58 4.29
CA GLU A 336 -8.61 -23.60 2.83
C GLU A 336 -9.74 -24.54 2.36
N THR A 337 -10.53 -25.13 3.27
CA THR A 337 -11.60 -26.10 2.91
C THR A 337 -13.05 -25.65 3.15
N ALA A 338 -13.32 -24.36 3.42
CA ALA A 338 -14.69 -23.88 3.65
C ALA A 338 -15.09 -22.69 2.76
N ASP A 339 -16.33 -22.74 2.24
CA ASP A 339 -17.01 -21.76 1.37
C ASP A 339 -17.09 -20.35 2.03
N PRO A 340 -16.77 -19.25 1.33
CA PRO A 340 -16.74 -17.89 1.89
C PRO A 340 -18.05 -17.39 2.50
N THR A 341 -19.19 -17.92 2.05
CA THR A 341 -20.52 -17.52 2.55
C THR A 341 -20.92 -18.17 3.86
N GLN A 342 -20.20 -19.21 4.32
CA GLN A 342 -20.44 -19.88 5.61
C GLN A 342 -19.44 -19.53 6.70
N ARG A 343 -18.40 -18.72 6.37
CA ARG A 343 -17.30 -18.39 7.29
C ARG A 343 -17.66 -17.38 8.39
N SER A 344 -18.74 -16.61 8.25
CA SER A 344 -19.11 -15.60 9.25
C SER A 344 -19.88 -16.12 10.46
N HIS A 345 -20.35 -17.39 10.47
CA HIS A 345 -21.22 -17.87 11.54
C HIS A 345 -20.86 -19.24 12.17
N ALA A 346 -19.89 -19.99 11.66
CA ALA A 346 -19.70 -21.38 12.12
C ALA A 346 -18.47 -21.65 12.99
N ALA A 347 -17.42 -20.83 12.96
CA ALA A 347 -16.17 -21.09 13.72
C ALA A 347 -16.08 -20.30 15.04
N SER A 348 -16.89 -19.26 15.24
CA SER A 348 -16.85 -18.37 16.40
C SER A 348 -17.80 -18.79 17.54
N GLY A 349 -18.73 -19.71 17.31
CA GLY A 349 -19.98 -19.73 18.08
C GLY A 349 -20.00 -20.55 19.37
N LYS A 350 -19.07 -21.42 19.72
CA LYS A 350 -19.25 -22.29 20.91
C LYS A 350 -18.13 -22.29 21.95
N HIS A 351 -16.90 -21.89 21.60
CA HIS A 351 -15.82 -21.73 22.61
C HIS A 351 -15.65 -20.26 23.01
N SER A 352 -15.95 -19.32 22.09
CA SER A 352 -15.79 -17.87 22.27
C SER A 352 -16.75 -17.26 23.29
N GLU A 353 -18.06 -17.60 23.28
CA GLU A 353 -19.04 -16.97 24.19
C GLU A 353 -18.84 -17.30 25.68
N ALA A 354 -18.42 -18.50 26.00
CA ALA A 354 -18.20 -18.91 27.39
C ALA A 354 -16.93 -18.30 28.00
N ILE A 355 -15.87 -18.16 27.20
CA ILE A 355 -14.59 -17.56 27.60
C ILE A 355 -14.75 -16.04 27.78
N THR A 356 -15.47 -15.38 26.88
CA THR A 356 -15.62 -13.93 26.86
C THR A 356 -16.39 -13.39 28.07
N GLN A 357 -17.42 -14.08 28.54
CA GLN A 357 -18.26 -13.61 29.64
C GLN A 357 -17.55 -13.69 31.01
N GLU A 358 -16.77 -14.72 31.23
CA GLU A 358 -15.97 -14.87 32.46
C GLU A 358 -14.79 -13.89 32.47
N MET A 359 -14.13 -13.69 31.32
CA MET A 359 -13.05 -12.73 31.15
C MET A 359 -13.50 -11.28 31.35
N VAL A 360 -14.70 -10.90 30.94
CA VAL A 360 -15.26 -9.57 31.13
C VAL A 360 -15.65 -9.32 32.60
N ASN A 361 -16.18 -10.33 33.28
CA ASN A 361 -16.64 -10.18 34.66
C ASN A 361 -15.50 -10.09 35.67
N SER A 362 -14.41 -10.87 35.46
CA SER A 362 -13.25 -10.89 36.34
C SER A 362 -11.95 -10.97 35.52
N PRO A 363 -11.63 -9.90 34.77
CA PRO A 363 -10.45 -9.92 33.90
C PRO A 363 -9.17 -9.94 34.70
N LEU A 364 -8.27 -10.84 34.32
CA LEU A 364 -6.95 -10.99 34.91
C LEU A 364 -5.91 -11.08 33.79
N LEU A 365 -5.21 -9.96 33.55
CA LEU A 365 -4.04 -9.94 32.69
C LEU A 365 -2.80 -10.28 33.53
N ARG A 366 -2.07 -11.32 33.16
CA ARG A 366 -0.91 -11.80 33.89
C ARG A 366 0.28 -11.98 32.95
N ALA A 367 1.38 -11.33 33.30
CA ALA A 367 2.68 -11.50 32.69
C ALA A 367 3.59 -12.23 33.68
N GLU A 368 4.27 -13.28 33.23
CA GLU A 368 5.22 -14.08 34.03
C GLU A 368 6.56 -14.15 33.30
N LYS A 369 7.61 -13.65 33.98
CA LYS A 369 8.98 -13.57 33.46
C LYS A 369 9.02 -13.00 32.04
N LEU A 370 8.21 -11.96 31.81
CA LEU A 370 8.03 -11.37 30.50
C LEU A 370 9.27 -10.61 30.06
N SER A 371 9.81 -10.98 28.90
CA SER A 371 10.84 -10.24 28.19
C SER A 371 10.29 -9.62 26.93
N ILE A 372 10.61 -8.36 26.68
CA ILE A 372 10.06 -7.59 25.56
C ILE A 372 11.16 -6.97 24.69
N ALA A 373 10.88 -6.96 23.40
CA ALA A 373 11.69 -6.29 22.39
C ALA A 373 10.84 -5.91 21.18
N TRP A 374 11.28 -4.95 20.39
CA TRP A 374 10.76 -4.82 19.02
C TRP A 374 11.24 -5.97 18.17
N PRO A 375 10.47 -6.43 17.17
CA PRO A 375 10.93 -7.42 16.20
C PRO A 375 12.30 -7.01 15.61
N SER A 376 13.26 -7.94 15.64
CA SER A 376 14.65 -7.73 15.18
C SER A 376 15.48 -6.70 15.97
N ALA A 377 15.00 -6.20 17.11
CA ALA A 377 15.75 -5.29 18.00
C ALA A 377 16.31 -6.03 19.23
N PRO A 378 17.32 -5.46 19.91
CA PRO A 378 17.78 -5.98 21.19
C PRO A 378 16.67 -5.96 22.23
N GLU A 379 16.78 -6.83 23.22
CA GLU A 379 15.89 -6.90 24.37
C GLU A 379 15.88 -5.58 25.14
N LEU A 380 14.68 -5.10 25.46
CA LEU A 380 14.47 -3.83 26.17
C LEU A 380 14.25 -4.05 27.67
N VAL A 381 13.43 -5.04 28.02
CA VAL A 381 13.08 -5.38 29.41
C VAL A 381 13.10 -6.88 29.56
N GLU A 382 13.61 -7.37 30.69
CA GLU A 382 13.75 -8.79 31.02
C GLU A 382 13.08 -9.13 32.34
N GLY A 383 12.42 -10.31 32.37
CA GLY A 383 11.98 -10.96 33.60
C GLY A 383 10.88 -10.21 34.36
N LEU A 384 10.00 -9.49 33.65
CA LEU A 384 8.94 -8.70 34.27
C LEU A 384 7.77 -9.60 34.70
N ASP A 385 7.42 -9.55 35.99
CA ASP A 385 6.19 -10.13 36.52
C ASP A 385 5.18 -9.03 36.82
N LEU A 386 3.98 -9.13 36.23
CA LEU A 386 2.93 -8.13 36.35
C LEU A 386 1.55 -8.80 36.39
N LYS A 387 0.66 -8.23 37.21
CA LYS A 387 -0.73 -8.68 37.31
C LYS A 387 -1.65 -7.45 37.28
N VAL A 388 -2.51 -7.35 36.26
CA VAL A 388 -3.53 -6.31 36.17
C VAL A 388 -4.90 -6.94 36.31
N GLU A 389 -5.64 -6.50 37.30
CA GLU A 389 -6.97 -7.00 37.61
C GLU A 389 -7.97 -5.84 37.84
N ARG A 390 -9.24 -6.13 37.77
CA ARG A 390 -10.29 -5.14 37.98
C ARG A 390 -10.21 -4.56 39.40
N GLY A 391 -10.41 -3.25 39.51
CA GLY A 391 -10.37 -2.56 40.80
C GLY A 391 -8.97 -2.18 41.28
N ARG A 392 -7.93 -2.39 40.43
CA ARG A 392 -6.56 -1.97 40.76
C ARG A 392 -6.04 -0.88 39.84
N PHE A 393 -5.34 0.06 40.44
CA PHE A 393 -4.61 1.12 39.76
C PHE A 393 -3.09 0.89 39.90
N ILE A 394 -2.44 0.55 38.78
CA ILE A 394 -1.00 0.29 38.71
C ILE A 394 -0.32 1.40 37.91
N ALA A 395 0.80 1.90 38.39
CA ALA A 395 1.63 2.87 37.68
C ALA A 395 3.00 2.26 37.36
N ILE A 396 3.47 2.46 36.15
CA ILE A 396 4.83 2.10 35.71
C ILE A 396 5.61 3.39 35.49
N VAL A 397 6.77 3.48 36.14
CA VAL A 397 7.65 4.64 36.10
C VAL A 397 9.04 4.21 35.67
N GLY A 398 9.74 5.04 34.93
CA GLY A 398 11.13 4.82 34.54
C GLY A 398 11.63 5.85 33.52
N PRO A 399 12.93 5.87 33.23
CA PRO A 399 13.53 6.81 32.28
C PRO A 399 12.90 6.72 30.88
N SER A 400 13.02 7.80 30.11
CA SER A 400 12.60 7.79 28.71
C SER A 400 13.44 6.78 27.91
N GLY A 401 12.82 6.09 26.97
CA GLY A 401 13.48 5.11 26.11
C GLY A 401 13.77 3.74 26.74
N ILE A 402 13.31 3.48 28.00
CA ILE A 402 13.53 2.22 28.70
C ILE A 402 12.66 1.06 28.16
N GLY A 403 11.62 1.36 27.38
CA GLY A 403 10.73 0.36 26.80
C GLY A 403 9.30 0.35 27.35
N LYS A 404 8.85 1.41 28.05
CA LYS A 404 7.51 1.50 28.66
C LYS A 404 6.38 1.38 27.64
N THR A 405 6.44 2.13 26.54
CA THR A 405 5.45 2.04 25.45
C THR A 405 5.45 0.66 24.78
N THR A 406 6.64 0.06 24.58
CA THR A 406 6.77 -1.30 24.05
C THR A 406 6.12 -2.32 24.99
N LEU A 407 6.28 -2.12 26.30
CA LEU A 407 5.62 -2.95 27.31
C LEU A 407 4.10 -2.84 27.21
N LEU A 408 3.53 -1.64 27.09
CA LEU A 408 2.09 -1.46 26.91
C LEU A 408 1.57 -2.18 25.66
N TYR A 409 2.29 -2.06 24.54
CA TYR A 409 1.91 -2.76 23.30
C TYR A 409 2.01 -4.29 23.43
N THR A 410 3.01 -4.78 24.16
CA THR A 410 3.11 -6.22 24.43
C THR A 410 1.98 -6.69 25.35
N LEU A 411 1.67 -5.95 26.42
CA LEU A 411 0.56 -6.25 27.32
C LEU A 411 -0.82 -6.20 26.64
N ALA A 412 -0.94 -5.38 25.60
CA ALA A 412 -2.15 -5.34 24.76
C ALA A 412 -2.19 -6.43 23.67
N GLY A 413 -1.16 -7.28 23.56
CA GLY A 413 -1.08 -8.32 22.54
C GLY A 413 -0.75 -7.83 21.13
N LEU A 414 -0.33 -6.56 20.99
CA LEU A 414 0.02 -5.95 19.71
C LEU A 414 1.44 -6.28 19.24
N ILE A 415 2.32 -6.62 20.19
CA ILE A 415 3.69 -7.07 19.95
C ILE A 415 3.86 -8.38 20.72
N PRO A 416 4.32 -9.48 20.09
CA PRO A 416 4.53 -10.72 20.80
C PRO A 416 5.69 -10.59 21.82
N PRO A 417 5.58 -11.20 22.99
CA PRO A 417 6.68 -11.26 23.95
C PRO A 417 7.87 -12.02 23.35
N ARG A 418 9.08 -11.64 23.75
CA ARG A 418 10.29 -12.34 23.34
C ARG A 418 10.49 -13.63 24.13
N GLU A 419 10.28 -13.56 25.45
CA GLU A 419 10.31 -14.68 26.37
C GLU A 419 9.26 -14.50 27.46
N GLY A 420 8.93 -15.56 28.17
CA GLY A 420 7.92 -15.54 29.22
C GLY A 420 6.50 -15.80 28.71
N TYR A 421 5.52 -15.61 29.59
CA TYR A 421 4.12 -15.89 29.30
C TYR A 421 3.26 -14.66 29.57
N LEU A 422 2.35 -14.40 28.62
CA LEU A 422 1.33 -13.37 28.76
C LEU A 422 -0.04 -14.02 28.60
N THR A 423 -0.82 -14.00 29.65
CA THR A 423 -2.12 -14.68 29.69
C THR A 423 -3.24 -13.73 30.12
N LEU A 424 -4.42 -13.95 29.57
CA LEU A 424 -5.67 -13.32 29.97
C LEU A 424 -6.58 -14.42 30.52
N ASN A 425 -6.85 -14.38 31.85
CA ASN A 425 -7.57 -15.44 32.58
C ASN A 425 -7.00 -16.86 32.33
N GLY A 426 -5.68 -16.98 32.21
CA GLY A 426 -4.99 -18.26 31.98
C GLY A 426 -4.91 -18.73 30.53
N VAL A 427 -5.55 -18.02 29.59
CA VAL A 427 -5.40 -18.27 28.15
C VAL A 427 -4.30 -17.38 27.61
N SER A 428 -3.43 -17.93 26.75
CA SER A 428 -2.37 -17.13 26.09
C SER A 428 -2.99 -16.02 25.29
N LEU A 429 -2.53 -14.77 25.51
CA LEU A 429 -3.06 -13.60 24.78
C LEU A 429 -2.77 -13.70 23.27
N MET A 430 -1.74 -14.45 22.87
CA MET A 430 -1.40 -14.66 21.45
C MET A 430 -2.36 -15.61 20.74
N ASP A 431 -3.13 -16.40 21.49
CA ASP A 431 -4.15 -17.32 20.95
C ASP A 431 -5.54 -16.68 20.88
N ILE A 432 -5.70 -15.48 21.43
CA ILE A 432 -6.95 -14.69 21.42
C ILE A 432 -6.92 -13.76 20.21
N SER A 433 -8.04 -13.64 19.49
CA SER A 433 -8.14 -12.71 18.37
C SER A 433 -8.05 -11.23 18.84
N HIS A 434 -7.59 -10.34 17.97
CA HIS A 434 -7.54 -8.91 18.30
C HIS A 434 -8.91 -8.32 18.61
N GLU A 435 -9.96 -8.80 17.96
CA GLU A 435 -11.33 -8.36 18.21
C GLU A 435 -11.79 -8.75 19.62
N GLU A 436 -11.50 -9.97 20.04
CA GLU A 436 -11.81 -10.47 21.39
C GLU A 436 -10.96 -9.77 22.46
N SER A 437 -9.66 -9.64 22.25
CA SER A 437 -8.75 -8.97 23.18
C SER A 437 -9.09 -7.48 23.36
N SER A 438 -9.47 -6.77 22.30
CA SER A 438 -9.86 -5.36 22.35
C SER A 438 -11.17 -5.12 23.11
N SER A 439 -12.04 -6.12 23.24
CA SER A 439 -13.23 -6.04 24.09
C SER A 439 -12.90 -6.04 25.61
N ILE A 440 -11.70 -6.52 25.97
CA ILE A 440 -11.27 -6.66 27.37
C ILE A 440 -10.13 -5.69 27.71
N LEU A 441 -9.25 -5.40 26.74
CA LEU A 441 -8.07 -4.55 26.91
C LEU A 441 -8.16 -3.34 26.00
N GLN A 442 -8.22 -2.13 26.57
CA GLN A 442 -8.12 -0.88 25.84
C GLN A 442 -6.74 -0.28 26.04
N VAL A 443 -6.00 -0.07 24.95
CA VAL A 443 -4.71 0.64 24.99
C VAL A 443 -4.84 2.02 24.33
N THR A 444 -4.20 3.02 24.91
CA THR A 444 -4.06 4.34 24.31
C THR A 444 -2.61 4.78 24.37
N ALA A 445 -2.00 4.89 23.20
CA ALA A 445 -0.63 5.33 23.04
C ALA A 445 -0.49 6.84 23.22
N GLU A 446 0.73 7.29 23.47
CA GLU A 446 1.07 8.71 23.57
C GLU A 446 0.72 9.48 22.28
N ASP A 447 1.05 8.92 21.12
CA ASP A 447 0.84 9.53 19.80
C ASP A 447 -0.45 9.06 19.11
N ALA A 448 -1.44 8.52 19.87
CA ALA A 448 -2.69 8.02 19.32
C ALA A 448 -3.37 9.05 18.41
N HIS A 449 -3.89 8.58 17.28
CA HIS A 449 -4.42 9.45 16.22
C HIS A 449 -5.78 10.05 16.60
N ILE A 450 -5.96 11.35 16.32
CA ILE A 450 -7.27 12.00 16.31
C ILE A 450 -7.76 12.06 14.86
N PHE A 451 -8.94 11.51 14.61
CA PHE A 451 -9.53 11.43 13.28
C PHE A 451 -10.11 12.78 12.87
N ALA A 452 -10.01 13.11 11.59
CA ALA A 452 -10.59 14.31 10.99
C ALA A 452 -12.13 14.18 10.90
N THR A 453 -12.78 14.25 12.04
CA THR A 453 -14.23 14.14 12.21
C THR A 453 -14.66 14.93 13.46
N SER A 454 -15.92 14.82 13.91
CA SER A 454 -16.38 15.51 15.12
C SER A 454 -15.74 14.95 16.40
N ILE A 455 -15.77 15.72 17.47
CA ILE A 455 -15.35 15.27 18.81
C ILE A 455 -16.14 14.04 19.21
N PHE A 456 -17.45 14.04 18.98
CA PHE A 456 -18.35 12.92 19.29
C PHE A 456 -17.94 11.64 18.56
N GLU A 457 -17.73 11.71 17.24
CA GLU A 457 -17.31 10.54 16.47
C GLU A 457 -15.90 10.05 16.87
N ASN A 458 -15.01 10.93 17.30
CA ASN A 458 -13.73 10.54 17.87
C ASN A 458 -13.87 9.71 19.16
N LEU A 459 -14.85 9.99 19.99
CA LEU A 459 -15.13 9.18 21.18
C LEU A 459 -15.80 7.84 20.80
N ARG A 460 -16.69 7.85 19.80
CA ARG A 460 -17.38 6.66 19.29
C ARG A 460 -16.46 5.63 18.65
N VAL A 461 -15.24 6.00 18.26
CA VAL A 461 -14.24 5.03 17.82
C VAL A 461 -13.98 3.92 18.85
N ALA A 462 -14.05 4.25 20.16
CA ALA A 462 -13.86 3.27 21.22
C ALA A 462 -15.17 2.60 21.68
N ASN A 463 -16.31 3.20 21.38
CA ASN A 463 -17.62 2.67 21.73
C ASN A 463 -18.68 3.19 20.74
N PRO A 464 -19.07 2.40 19.73
CA PRO A 464 -20.07 2.80 18.75
C PRO A 464 -21.47 3.12 19.35
N ASP A 465 -21.80 2.53 20.50
CA ASP A 465 -23.08 2.69 21.18
C ASP A 465 -23.13 3.89 22.13
N LEU A 466 -22.04 4.69 22.19
CA LEU A 466 -21.95 5.87 23.04
C LEU A 466 -23.00 6.91 22.63
N ASP A 467 -23.80 7.39 23.59
CA ASP A 467 -24.72 8.50 23.38
C ASP A 467 -24.07 9.87 23.68
N LYS A 468 -24.65 10.95 23.18
CA LYS A 468 -24.11 12.32 23.38
C LYS A 468 -24.07 12.74 24.86
N ARG A 469 -24.98 12.28 25.70
CA ARG A 469 -25.00 12.61 27.13
C ARG A 469 -23.84 11.94 27.85
N GLN A 470 -23.59 10.67 27.56
CA GLN A 470 -22.46 9.93 28.09
C GLN A 470 -21.13 10.55 27.60
N ALA A 471 -21.07 10.97 26.33
CA ALA A 471 -19.90 11.62 25.77
C ALA A 471 -19.59 12.95 26.47
N LEU A 472 -20.59 13.78 26.78
CA LEU A 472 -20.42 15.03 27.54
C LEU A 472 -19.98 14.76 28.98
N ASP A 473 -20.51 13.72 29.64
CA ASP A 473 -20.06 13.30 30.98
C ASP A 473 -18.57 12.87 30.98
N LEU A 474 -18.15 12.15 29.96
CA LEU A 474 -16.75 11.79 29.78
C LEU A 474 -15.85 13.01 29.56
N LEU A 475 -16.28 13.97 28.74
CA LEU A 475 -15.55 15.21 28.52
C LEU A 475 -15.45 16.05 29.81
N SER A 476 -16.52 16.10 30.61
CA SER A 476 -16.51 16.72 31.94
C SER A 476 -15.55 16.01 32.89
N THR A 477 -15.55 14.67 32.90
CA THR A 477 -14.64 13.86 33.73
C THR A 477 -13.16 14.17 33.46
N VAL A 478 -12.78 14.43 32.21
CA VAL A 478 -11.40 14.78 31.82
C VAL A 478 -11.14 16.30 31.80
N GLY A 479 -12.10 17.12 32.24
CA GLY A 479 -11.95 18.59 32.30
C GLY A 479 -11.99 19.29 30.94
N LEU A 480 -12.71 18.73 29.97
CA LEU A 480 -12.91 19.32 28.63
C LEU A 480 -14.32 19.94 28.43
N GLU A 481 -15.16 20.02 29.47
CA GLU A 481 -16.52 20.54 29.37
C GLU A 481 -16.56 21.98 28.84
N GLN A 482 -15.80 22.89 29.49
CA GLN A 482 -15.76 24.31 29.11
C GLN A 482 -15.17 24.50 27.70
N TRP A 483 -14.12 23.76 27.36
CA TRP A 483 -13.54 23.78 26.02
C TRP A 483 -14.55 23.36 24.98
N CYS A 484 -15.23 22.23 25.17
CA CYS A 484 -16.27 21.75 24.27
C CYS A 484 -17.41 22.76 24.11
N ALA A 485 -17.86 23.36 25.20
CA ALA A 485 -18.92 24.38 25.20
C ALA A 485 -18.48 25.69 24.48
N SER A 486 -17.20 26.01 24.42
CA SER A 486 -16.68 27.19 23.74
C SER A 486 -16.59 27.03 22.21
N LEU A 487 -16.72 25.80 21.70
CA LEU A 487 -16.65 25.52 20.27
C LEU A 487 -17.97 25.83 19.55
N PRO A 488 -17.93 26.21 18.25
CA PRO A 488 -19.13 26.67 17.52
C PRO A 488 -20.29 25.66 17.49
N GLU A 489 -19.99 24.36 17.38
CA GLU A 489 -20.96 23.27 17.31
C GLU A 489 -20.85 22.33 18.52
N GLY A 490 -20.17 22.76 19.60
CA GLY A 490 -19.94 21.96 20.79
C GLY A 490 -19.30 20.60 20.45
N ILE A 491 -19.90 19.51 20.92
CA ILE A 491 -19.39 18.14 20.71
C ILE A 491 -19.41 17.69 19.23
N ASP A 492 -20.21 18.32 18.38
CA ASP A 492 -20.30 18.03 16.95
C ASP A 492 -19.27 18.81 16.13
N THR A 493 -18.46 19.68 16.76
CA THR A 493 -17.41 20.44 16.09
C THR A 493 -16.40 19.50 15.42
N LEU A 494 -16.12 19.74 14.15
CA LEU A 494 -15.10 19.00 13.39
C LEU A 494 -13.70 19.41 13.85
N ILE A 495 -12.90 18.44 14.21
CA ILE A 495 -11.48 18.59 14.52
C ILE A 495 -10.64 18.02 13.38
N GLY A 496 -9.63 18.78 12.91
CA GLY A 496 -8.88 18.41 11.71
C GLY A 496 -7.95 17.22 11.88
N ALA A 497 -7.44 16.73 10.75
CA ALA A 497 -6.38 15.73 10.72
C ALA A 497 -5.16 16.25 11.51
N GLY A 498 -4.69 15.44 12.46
CA GLY A 498 -3.62 15.86 13.39
C GLY A 498 -4.10 16.80 14.49
N ALA A 499 -5.44 16.95 14.69
CA ALA A 499 -6.07 17.83 15.69
C ALA A 499 -5.67 19.32 15.55
N THR A 500 -5.61 19.81 14.29
CA THR A 500 -5.41 21.24 14.03
C THR A 500 -6.50 22.05 14.73
N GLY A 501 -6.12 23.02 15.56
CA GLY A 501 -7.01 23.80 16.38
C GLY A 501 -7.27 23.21 17.78
N VAL A 502 -6.62 22.10 18.15
CA VAL A 502 -6.67 21.48 19.48
C VAL A 502 -5.28 21.57 20.10
N SER A 503 -5.16 22.13 21.29
CA SER A 503 -3.88 22.21 22.02
C SER A 503 -3.39 20.82 22.44
N GLY A 504 -2.08 20.69 22.75
CA GLY A 504 -1.49 19.42 23.20
C GLY A 504 -2.21 18.83 24.42
N GLY A 505 -2.57 19.67 25.38
CA GLY A 505 -3.31 19.26 26.59
C GLY A 505 -4.76 18.86 26.31
N GLU A 506 -5.47 19.56 25.43
CA GLU A 506 -6.84 19.18 25.00
C GLU A 506 -6.80 17.87 24.23
N ARG A 507 -5.82 17.71 23.31
CA ARG A 507 -5.60 16.48 22.59
C ARG A 507 -5.41 15.30 23.54
N ARG A 508 -4.53 15.44 24.53
CA ARG A 508 -4.25 14.38 25.51
C ARG A 508 -5.52 14.00 26.31
N ARG A 509 -6.23 14.99 26.84
CA ARG A 509 -7.49 14.75 27.58
C ARG A 509 -8.57 14.11 26.71
N LEU A 510 -8.67 14.48 25.43
CA LEU A 510 -9.62 13.85 24.50
C LEU A 510 -9.26 12.37 24.24
N LEU A 511 -7.98 12.03 24.13
CA LEU A 511 -7.54 10.64 23.99
C LEU A 511 -7.84 9.81 25.25
N VAL A 512 -7.69 10.40 26.43
CA VAL A 512 -8.09 9.75 27.69
C VAL A 512 -9.61 9.59 27.75
N ALA A 513 -10.39 10.59 27.34
CA ALA A 513 -11.85 10.47 27.26
C ALA A 513 -12.28 9.33 26.32
N ARG A 514 -11.58 9.18 25.16
CA ARG A 514 -11.80 8.06 24.24
C ARG A 514 -11.49 6.70 24.90
N ALA A 515 -10.40 6.61 25.65
CA ALA A 515 -10.08 5.38 26.38
C ALA A 515 -11.17 5.03 27.41
N LEU A 516 -11.66 6.04 28.13
CA LEU A 516 -12.72 5.87 29.12
C LEU A 516 -14.11 5.55 28.48
N ALA A 517 -14.33 5.93 27.23
CA ALA A 517 -15.54 5.59 26.48
C ALA A 517 -15.62 4.09 26.16
N SER A 518 -14.47 3.40 26.04
CA SER A 518 -14.42 1.97 25.80
C SER A 518 -15.12 1.18 26.91
N PRO A 519 -15.89 0.14 26.58
CA PRO A 519 -16.48 -0.76 27.58
C PRO A 519 -15.45 -1.70 28.23
N ALA A 520 -14.22 -1.75 27.73
CA ALA A 520 -13.18 -2.68 28.18
C ALA A 520 -12.92 -2.56 29.69
N PRO A 521 -12.86 -3.69 30.41
CA PRO A 521 -12.65 -3.69 31.86
C PRO A 521 -11.20 -3.41 32.28
N ILE A 522 -10.20 -3.49 31.39
CA ILE A 522 -8.82 -3.12 31.64
C ILE A 522 -8.40 -2.01 30.67
N ILE A 523 -7.83 -0.92 31.20
CA ILE A 523 -7.35 0.23 30.42
C ILE A 523 -5.87 0.40 30.65
N LEU A 524 -5.11 0.50 29.54
CA LEU A 524 -3.69 0.73 29.50
C LEU A 524 -3.44 2.12 28.89
N LEU A 525 -2.81 3.04 29.62
CA LEU A 525 -2.56 4.42 29.18
C LEU A 525 -1.07 4.72 29.15
N ASP A 526 -0.60 5.29 28.05
CA ASP A 526 0.75 5.81 27.92
C ASP A 526 0.74 7.33 28.13
N GLU A 527 1.48 7.81 29.14
CA GLU A 527 1.74 9.22 29.42
C GLU A 527 0.47 10.10 29.49
N ALA A 528 -0.60 9.63 30.18
CA ALA A 528 -1.92 10.26 30.20
C ALA A 528 -1.95 11.74 30.64
N SER A 529 -1.01 12.19 31.47
CA SER A 529 -0.92 13.55 32.02
C SER A 529 0.14 14.43 31.36
N GLU A 530 0.77 13.98 30.26
CA GLU A 530 1.80 14.75 29.56
C GLU A 530 1.22 16.02 28.90
N HIS A 531 1.99 17.09 28.82
CA HIS A 531 1.60 18.40 28.28
C HIS A 531 0.44 19.09 29.04
N LEU A 532 0.10 18.62 30.25
CA LEU A 532 -0.86 19.27 31.12
C LEU A 532 -0.14 20.11 32.19
N ASP A 533 -0.76 21.22 32.57
CA ASP A 533 -0.36 21.95 33.76
C ASP A 533 -0.54 21.09 35.03
N PRO A 534 0.17 21.35 36.12
CA PRO A 534 0.11 20.54 37.34
C PRO A 534 -1.30 20.31 37.88
N GLN A 535 -2.13 21.35 37.91
CA GLN A 535 -3.48 21.25 38.47
C GLN A 535 -4.41 20.39 37.60
N SER A 536 -4.35 20.55 36.27
CA SER A 536 -5.10 19.75 35.32
C SER A 536 -4.67 18.28 35.34
N ALA A 537 -3.35 18.02 35.47
CA ALA A 537 -2.83 16.66 35.55
C ALA A 537 -3.30 15.95 36.84
N ASP A 538 -3.24 16.62 37.98
CA ASP A 538 -3.71 16.06 39.26
C ASP A 538 -5.24 15.83 39.26
N ALA A 539 -6.01 16.71 38.63
CA ALA A 539 -7.44 16.52 38.46
C ALA A 539 -7.74 15.30 37.59
N LEU A 540 -7.03 15.14 36.48
CA LEU A 540 -7.16 13.98 35.58
C LEU A 540 -6.79 12.68 36.28
N MET A 541 -5.69 12.65 37.04
CA MET A 541 -5.26 11.45 37.78
C MET A 541 -6.25 11.05 38.86
N ARG A 542 -6.85 12.02 39.57
CA ARG A 542 -7.94 11.75 40.52
C ARG A 542 -9.18 11.14 39.84
N ALA A 543 -9.56 11.68 38.69
CA ALA A 543 -10.68 11.15 37.90
C ALA A 543 -10.39 9.71 37.41
N LEU A 544 -9.17 9.43 36.97
CA LEU A 544 -8.75 8.09 36.59
C LEU A 544 -8.73 7.11 37.76
N ALA A 545 -8.21 7.51 38.92
CA ALA A 545 -8.21 6.69 40.13
C ALA A 545 -9.65 6.32 40.58
N GLN A 546 -10.61 7.24 40.51
CA GLN A 546 -12.01 6.95 40.79
C GLN A 546 -12.61 5.91 39.85
N ARG A 547 -12.24 5.96 38.56
CA ARG A 547 -12.68 4.97 37.56
C ARG A 547 -11.99 3.62 37.73
N ALA A 548 -10.79 3.57 38.28
CA ALA A 548 -10.05 2.35 38.55
C ALA A 548 -10.79 1.40 39.53
N HIS A 549 -11.60 1.91 40.45
CA HIS A 549 -12.42 1.06 41.31
C HIS A 549 -13.40 0.14 40.56
N GLN A 550 -13.76 0.50 39.33
CA GLN A 550 -14.66 -0.28 38.48
C GLN A 550 -13.93 -1.05 37.38
N ARG A 551 -12.67 -0.69 37.09
CA ARG A 551 -11.86 -1.22 36.00
C ARG A 551 -10.43 -1.45 36.48
N GLY A 552 -9.67 -2.32 35.81
CA GLY A 552 -8.22 -2.37 35.97
C GLY A 552 -7.59 -1.21 35.21
N LEU A 553 -6.70 -0.46 35.86
CA LEU A 553 -6.03 0.67 35.24
C LEU A 553 -4.50 0.49 35.38
N LEU A 554 -3.81 0.53 34.24
CA LEU A 554 -2.36 0.59 34.19
C LEU A 554 -1.93 1.84 33.44
N ILE A 555 -1.13 2.69 34.09
CA ILE A 555 -0.63 3.94 33.52
C ILE A 555 0.89 3.88 33.47
N VAL A 556 1.46 4.25 32.34
CA VAL A 556 2.85 4.59 32.20
C VAL A 556 2.99 6.11 32.34
N THR A 557 3.88 6.56 33.19
CA THR A 557 4.13 8.00 33.37
C THR A 557 5.57 8.26 33.85
N HIS A 558 6.06 9.44 33.60
CA HIS A 558 7.29 9.95 34.21
C HIS A 558 7.02 10.90 35.39
N ARG A 559 5.75 11.26 35.63
CA ARG A 559 5.32 12.14 36.71
C ARG A 559 5.08 11.37 37.99
N LEU A 560 5.81 11.67 39.05
CA LEU A 560 5.78 10.95 40.32
C LEU A 560 4.77 11.53 41.30
N SER A 561 4.58 12.87 41.31
CA SER A 561 3.71 13.59 42.25
C SER A 561 2.25 13.12 42.21
N ALA A 562 1.76 12.70 41.04
CA ALA A 562 0.39 12.24 40.86
C ALA A 562 0.16 10.76 41.25
N LEU A 563 1.19 10.03 41.67
CA LEU A 563 1.12 8.56 41.90
C LEU A 563 0.67 8.18 43.32
N GLN A 564 0.40 9.14 44.19
CA GLN A 564 -0.12 8.87 45.53
C GLN A 564 -1.44 8.08 45.55
N LEU A 565 -2.17 8.09 44.42
CA LEU A 565 -3.45 7.40 44.23
C LEU A 565 -3.30 6.00 43.66
N ALA A 566 -2.12 5.59 43.25
CA ALA A 566 -1.86 4.26 42.71
C ALA A 566 -1.77 3.22 43.84
N ASP A 567 -2.45 2.07 43.65
CA ASP A 567 -2.36 0.95 44.57
C ASP A 567 -0.96 0.31 44.55
N GLU A 568 -0.31 0.40 43.39
CA GLU A 568 1.01 -0.16 43.18
C GLU A 568 1.79 0.65 42.14
N ILE A 569 3.05 0.93 42.46
CA ILE A 569 4.01 1.60 41.58
C ILE A 569 5.14 0.62 41.28
N ILE A 570 5.47 0.47 40.01
CA ILE A 570 6.57 -0.34 39.49
C ILE A 570 7.63 0.61 38.95
N LEU A 571 8.78 0.63 39.57
CA LEU A 571 9.93 1.43 39.13
C LEU A 571 10.83 0.57 38.23
N MET A 572 10.92 0.95 36.96
CA MET A 572 11.79 0.33 35.98
C MET A 572 13.10 1.10 35.86
N GLY A 573 14.20 0.37 35.70
CA GLY A 573 15.51 0.96 35.53
C GLY A 573 16.53 -0.03 34.99
N TYR A 574 17.75 0.45 34.80
CA TYR A 574 18.88 -0.37 34.37
C TYR A 574 19.62 -0.96 35.55
N PRO A 575 20.16 -2.20 35.43
CA PRO A 575 21.04 -2.74 36.45
C PRO A 575 22.19 -1.75 36.79
N ASP A 576 22.45 -1.54 38.07
CA ASP A 576 23.46 -0.61 38.59
C ASP A 576 23.29 0.85 38.11
N GLY A 577 22.12 1.25 37.56
CA GLY A 577 21.87 2.59 37.06
C GLY A 577 22.55 2.93 35.72
N ASP A 578 23.19 1.98 35.07
CA ASP A 578 23.94 2.19 33.81
C ASP A 578 23.06 1.93 32.58
N PRO A 579 22.71 2.96 31.77
CA PRO A 579 21.92 2.81 30.56
C PRO A 579 22.59 1.92 29.49
N CYS A 580 23.88 1.69 29.56
CA CYS A 580 24.59 0.81 28.64
C CYS A 580 24.38 -0.67 28.98
N LYS A 581 23.92 -0.97 30.18
CA LYS A 581 23.59 -2.34 30.63
C LYS A 581 22.13 -2.65 30.37
N ARG A 582 21.78 -2.97 29.15
CA ARG A 582 20.48 -3.53 28.79
C ARG A 582 20.47 -5.04 29.03
N PRO A 583 19.32 -5.67 29.29
CA PRO A 583 17.95 -5.13 29.39
C PRO A 583 17.63 -4.41 30.71
N ALA A 584 16.55 -3.62 30.70
CA ALA A 584 16.00 -3.03 31.91
C ALA A 584 15.23 -4.05 32.75
N GLN A 585 15.12 -3.77 34.05
CA GLN A 585 14.45 -4.64 35.02
C GLN A 585 13.58 -3.82 35.97
N ILE A 586 12.75 -4.47 36.76
CA ILE A 586 12.07 -3.85 37.90
C ILE A 586 13.10 -3.60 39.01
N ILE A 587 13.35 -2.32 39.33
CA ILE A 587 14.26 -1.92 40.43
C ILE A 587 13.55 -1.95 41.77
N ALA A 588 12.30 -1.47 41.80
CA ALA A 588 11.51 -1.39 43.03
C ALA A 588 10.03 -1.51 42.73
N ARG A 589 9.28 -1.98 43.70
CA ARG A 589 7.83 -2.20 43.63
C ARG A 589 7.19 -1.94 44.99
N GLY A 590 6.08 -1.20 45.02
CA GLY A 590 5.36 -0.93 46.28
C GLY A 590 4.39 0.23 46.16
N THR A 591 3.78 0.61 47.28
CA THR A 591 2.96 1.84 47.36
C THR A 591 3.83 3.09 47.30
N PHE A 592 3.23 4.24 47.02
CA PHE A 592 3.95 5.52 47.02
C PHE A 592 4.74 5.74 48.31
N GLU A 593 4.11 5.52 49.48
CA GLU A 593 4.74 5.68 50.78
C GLU A 593 5.92 4.73 50.99
N GLN A 594 5.77 3.47 50.57
CA GLN A 594 6.86 2.47 50.67
C GLN A 594 8.06 2.87 49.80
N LEU A 595 7.82 3.35 48.57
CA LEU A 595 8.90 3.79 47.68
C LEU A 595 9.60 5.06 48.20
N VAL A 596 8.84 6.01 48.71
CA VAL A 596 9.43 7.22 49.33
C VAL A 596 10.29 6.85 50.55
N GLN A 597 9.91 5.87 51.36
CA GLN A 597 10.67 5.45 52.53
C GLN A 597 11.91 4.63 52.16
N ASN A 598 11.79 3.71 51.22
CA ASN A 598 12.77 2.66 51.01
C ASN A 598 13.63 2.83 49.74
N ASN A 599 13.30 3.75 48.83
CA ASN A 599 14.03 3.93 47.58
C ASN A 599 14.60 5.37 47.45
N GLU A 600 15.90 5.43 47.42
CA GLU A 600 16.64 6.71 47.37
C GLU A 600 16.51 7.39 45.99
N HIS A 601 16.51 6.62 44.92
CA HIS A 601 16.30 7.11 43.56
C HIS A 601 14.89 7.69 43.39
N PHE A 602 13.85 7.06 43.92
CA PHE A 602 12.49 7.54 43.85
C PHE A 602 12.33 8.88 44.61
N ARG A 603 12.91 8.98 45.81
CA ARG A 603 12.93 10.26 46.57
C ARG A 603 13.65 11.37 45.85
N TRP A 604 14.81 11.07 45.28
CA TRP A 604 15.56 12.04 44.49
C TRP A 604 14.78 12.53 43.29
N ALA A 605 14.21 11.61 42.48
CA ALA A 605 13.40 11.95 41.32
C ALA A 605 12.19 12.80 41.70
N LEU A 606 11.49 12.47 42.79
CA LEU A 606 10.38 13.27 43.32
C LEU A 606 10.81 14.69 43.70
N SER A 607 11.98 14.83 44.36
CA SER A 607 12.51 16.15 44.73
C SER A 607 12.92 17.04 43.55
N GLN A 608 13.19 16.45 42.39
CA GLN A 608 13.47 17.18 41.14
C GLN A 608 12.20 17.65 40.42
N GLU A 609 11.08 16.96 40.63
CA GLU A 609 9.79 17.33 40.05
C GLU A 609 9.14 18.53 40.77
N ASP A 610 9.44 18.71 42.04
CA ASP A 610 8.93 19.79 42.87
C ASP A 610 9.73 21.12 42.73
N GLN A 611 10.83 21.14 41.96
CA GLN A 611 11.63 22.33 41.63
C GLN A 611 11.30 22.88 40.24
#